data_cde1745a485a723c09db98f6c663ba03
#
_entry.id   cde1745a485a723c09db98f6c663ba03
#
_cell.length_a   1.000
_cell.length_b   1.000
_cell.length_c   1.000
_cell.angle_alpha   90.00
_cell.angle_beta   90.00
_cell.angle_gamma   90.00
#
_symmetry.space_group_name_H-M   'P 1'
#
loop_
_entity.id
_entity.type
_entity.pdbx_description
1 polymer ?
#
loop_
_entity_poly.entity_id
_entity_poly.type
_entity_poly.pdbx_seq_one_letter_code
_entity_poly.pdbx_strand_id
1 'polypeptide(L)'
;MSSEIRKFVFGPINSRRLGRSLGVDLVTAKSCPLDCIYCEARATTNLTMTRKEYVPIDEVISELEATLAKIPAPDYITFSGAGEPTLNSGIGKLIAYIKKHHPECRVCLLTNGLLLGDLQLQKELAQLDMIIPSLDASCEQEYLYINRPYPGETLEKLAANLCSFRQNVAVKMALEIFIVPGVNDSDDSIKRFFKLVSSISPDLIHLNTLDRRGVLDNLRPASPETMAKFASVLGEIAPAFIFGPTAVPHTPHNG
;
A
#
# COMPACT_ATOMS: atom_id res chain seq x y z
N MET A 1 5.46 -27.92 22.18
CA MET A 1 5.25 -26.54 21.71
C MET A 1 4.51 -26.68 20.39
N SER A 2 3.21 -26.40 20.36
CA SER A 2 2.44 -26.39 19.11
C SER A 2 2.99 -25.25 18.25
N SER A 3 3.59 -25.58 17.11
CA SER A 3 3.89 -24.58 16.08
C SER A 3 2.54 -23.99 15.65
N GLU A 4 2.25 -22.77 16.05
CA GLU A 4 1.13 -22.05 15.44
C GLU A 4 1.38 -22.06 13.93
N ILE A 5 0.47 -22.72 13.21
CA ILE A 5 0.52 -22.75 11.74
C ILE A 5 0.36 -21.31 11.29
N ARG A 6 1.39 -20.76 10.68
CA ARG A 6 1.35 -19.40 10.13
C ARG A 6 0.24 -19.33 9.08
N LYS A 7 -0.61 -18.32 9.18
CA LYS A 7 -1.64 -18.03 8.18
C LYS A 7 -1.13 -16.97 7.21
N PHE A 8 -1.26 -17.24 5.93
CA PHE A 8 -0.96 -16.29 4.85
C PHE A 8 -2.19 -15.47 4.47
N VAL A 9 -3.39 -16.03 4.66
CA VAL A 9 -4.65 -15.43 4.29
C VAL A 9 -5.39 -14.96 5.55
N PHE A 10 -5.89 -13.73 5.54
CA PHE A 10 -6.58 -13.13 6.67
C PHE A 10 -7.82 -12.32 6.23
N GLY A 11 -8.78 -12.20 7.11
CA GLY A 11 -10.08 -11.55 6.82
C GLY A 11 -11.17 -12.57 6.51
N PRO A 12 -12.20 -12.23 5.68
CA PRO A 12 -12.34 -10.96 4.95
C PRO A 12 -12.55 -9.75 5.87
N ILE A 13 -12.05 -8.59 5.45
CA ILE A 13 -12.17 -7.30 6.15
C ILE A 13 -13.07 -6.38 5.33
N ASN A 14 -14.01 -5.69 5.98
CA ASN A 14 -14.76 -4.61 5.35
C ASN A 14 -13.87 -3.37 5.22
N SER A 15 -13.21 -3.25 4.07
CA SER A 15 -12.33 -2.13 3.76
C SER A 15 -13.14 -0.92 3.32
N ARG A 16 -12.81 0.25 3.89
CA ARG A 16 -13.42 1.54 3.45
C ARG A 16 -13.06 1.89 1.99
N ARG A 17 -11.97 1.32 1.46
CA ARG A 17 -11.44 1.58 0.11
C ARG A 17 -11.86 0.54 -0.92
N LEU A 18 -11.94 -0.72 -0.50
CA LEU A 18 -11.97 -1.88 -1.40
C LEU A 18 -13.22 -2.77 -1.19
N GLY A 19 -14.16 -2.35 -0.33
CA GLY A 19 -15.30 -3.21 0.02
C GLY A 19 -14.85 -4.41 0.83
N ARG A 20 -15.40 -5.60 0.54
CA ARG A 20 -15.03 -6.83 1.23
C ARG A 20 -13.72 -7.37 0.67
N SER A 21 -12.64 -7.23 1.44
CA SER A 21 -11.28 -7.54 1.04
C SER A 21 -10.72 -8.75 1.79
N LEU A 22 -10.19 -9.73 1.07
CA LEU A 22 -9.44 -10.84 1.61
C LEU A 22 -7.95 -10.52 1.52
N GLY A 23 -7.26 -10.43 2.65
CA GLY A 23 -5.85 -10.08 2.72
C GLY A 23 -4.95 -11.29 2.50
N VAL A 24 -3.82 -11.09 1.82
CA VAL A 24 -2.77 -12.11 1.60
C VAL A 24 -1.42 -11.51 1.97
N ASP A 25 -0.75 -12.12 2.96
CA ASP A 25 0.58 -11.73 3.45
C ASP A 25 1.66 -12.59 2.79
N LEU A 26 2.50 -11.95 1.99
CA LEU A 26 3.55 -12.60 1.18
C LEU A 26 4.94 -12.57 1.79
N VAL A 27 5.10 -12.02 3.00
CA VAL A 27 6.43 -11.93 3.63
C VAL A 27 6.45 -12.50 5.04
N THR A 28 7.59 -13.09 5.43
CA THR A 28 7.81 -13.60 6.79
C THR A 28 8.33 -12.50 7.71
N ALA A 29 8.00 -12.57 9.00
CA ALA A 29 8.29 -11.54 9.98
C ALA A 29 7.90 -10.17 9.40
N LYS A 30 8.30 -9.05 9.98
CA LYS A 30 8.13 -7.79 9.31
C LYS A 30 9.33 -7.52 8.41
N SER A 31 9.33 -8.12 7.20
CA SER A 31 10.32 -7.83 6.15
C SER A 31 9.82 -6.68 5.28
N CYS A 32 10.54 -5.57 5.28
CA CYS A 32 10.16 -4.35 4.56
C CYS A 32 11.42 -3.51 4.29
N PRO A 33 11.49 -2.75 3.19
CA PRO A 33 12.57 -1.78 2.99
C PRO A 33 12.34 -0.45 3.75
N LEU A 34 11.23 -0.30 4.45
CA LEU A 34 10.90 0.85 5.29
C LEU A 34 10.63 0.44 6.74
N ASP A 35 10.84 1.37 7.69
CA ASP A 35 10.44 1.24 9.10
C ASP A 35 9.57 2.43 9.52
N CYS A 36 8.42 2.58 8.85
CA CYS A 36 7.55 3.74 9.00
C CYS A 36 7.06 3.92 10.44
N ILE A 37 7.12 5.17 10.94
CA ILE A 37 6.75 5.51 12.33
C ILE A 37 5.28 5.22 12.66
N TYR A 38 4.40 5.23 11.66
CA TYR A 38 2.96 5.02 11.80
C TYR A 38 2.51 3.58 11.54
N CYS A 39 3.42 2.66 11.18
CA CYS A 39 3.06 1.34 10.72
C CYS A 39 2.32 0.50 11.77
N GLU A 40 1.09 0.07 11.45
CA GLU A 40 0.27 -0.77 12.33
C GLU A 40 0.87 -2.18 12.53
N ALA A 41 1.67 -2.66 11.58
CA ALA A 41 2.39 -3.94 11.68
C ALA A 41 3.63 -3.88 12.58
N ARG A 42 3.83 -2.76 13.32
CA ARG A 42 4.94 -2.51 14.25
C ARG A 42 6.28 -2.24 13.55
N ALA A 43 7.36 -2.18 14.36
CA ALA A 43 8.71 -1.93 13.86
C ALA A 43 9.19 -3.02 12.91
N THR A 44 9.93 -2.63 11.89
CA THR A 44 10.50 -3.56 10.91
C THR A 44 11.63 -4.37 11.56
N THR A 45 11.50 -5.69 11.51
CA THR A 45 12.47 -6.62 12.11
C THR A 45 13.52 -7.10 11.10
N ASN A 46 13.21 -7.00 9.81
CA ASN A 46 14.12 -7.34 8.71
C ASN A 46 14.06 -6.22 7.66
N LEU A 47 14.89 -5.18 7.86
CA LEU A 47 15.01 -4.08 6.92
C LEU A 47 15.80 -4.53 5.68
N THR A 48 15.15 -4.65 4.52
CA THR A 48 15.77 -5.27 3.34
C THR A 48 15.14 -4.83 2.02
N MET A 49 15.95 -4.82 0.95
CA MET A 49 15.53 -4.66 -0.45
C MET A 49 15.57 -5.99 -1.23
N THR A 50 15.99 -7.08 -0.59
CA THR A 50 16.21 -8.36 -1.28
C THR A 50 14.90 -9.02 -1.66
N ARG A 51 14.65 -9.21 -2.96
CA ARG A 51 13.55 -10.03 -3.50
C ARG A 51 13.93 -11.51 -3.44
N LYS A 52 13.06 -12.32 -2.86
CA LYS A 52 13.14 -13.80 -2.83
C LYS A 52 11.76 -14.39 -2.51
N GLU A 53 11.62 -15.68 -2.56
CA GLU A 53 10.43 -16.36 -2.05
C GLU A 53 10.46 -16.36 -0.51
N TYR A 54 9.76 -15.39 0.12
CA TYR A 54 9.66 -15.28 1.58
C TYR A 54 8.71 -16.30 2.20
N VAL A 55 7.66 -16.63 1.45
CA VAL A 55 6.69 -17.68 1.76
C VAL A 55 6.47 -18.50 0.50
N PRO A 56 6.32 -19.83 0.58
CA PRO A 56 6.09 -20.68 -0.57
C PRO A 56 4.74 -20.33 -1.23
N ILE A 57 4.75 -19.91 -2.48
CA ILE A 57 3.53 -19.48 -3.18
C ILE A 57 2.51 -20.61 -3.31
N ASP A 58 2.94 -21.85 -3.46
CA ASP A 58 2.03 -22.99 -3.56
C ASP A 58 1.27 -23.25 -2.24
N GLU A 59 1.88 -22.96 -1.08
CA GLU A 59 1.21 -23.00 0.22
C GLU A 59 0.20 -21.84 0.34
N VAL A 60 0.57 -20.64 -0.11
CA VAL A 60 -0.33 -19.48 -0.15
C VAL A 60 -1.55 -19.77 -1.02
N ILE A 61 -1.36 -20.36 -2.21
CA ILE A 61 -2.44 -20.77 -3.11
C ILE A 61 -3.35 -21.79 -2.41
N SER A 62 -2.78 -22.80 -1.77
CA SER A 62 -3.56 -23.84 -1.09
C SER A 62 -4.42 -23.26 0.05
N GLU A 63 -3.89 -22.32 0.83
CA GLU A 63 -4.64 -21.65 1.90
C GLU A 63 -5.70 -20.71 1.34
N LEU A 64 -5.39 -19.99 0.25
CA LEU A 64 -6.34 -19.12 -0.44
C LEU A 64 -7.55 -19.92 -0.95
N GLU A 65 -7.33 -21.04 -1.66
CA GLU A 65 -8.38 -21.93 -2.13
C GLU A 65 -9.25 -22.46 -0.98
N ALA A 66 -8.60 -22.95 0.09
CA ALA A 66 -9.30 -23.45 1.26
C ALA A 66 -10.13 -22.37 1.98
N THR A 67 -9.74 -21.11 1.84
CA THR A 67 -10.47 -19.96 2.40
C THR A 67 -11.62 -19.56 1.49
N LEU A 68 -11.38 -19.40 0.20
CA LEU A 68 -12.40 -19.01 -0.78
C LEU A 68 -13.53 -20.03 -0.86
N ALA A 69 -13.24 -21.32 -0.70
CA ALA A 69 -14.28 -22.37 -0.64
C ALA A 69 -15.26 -22.20 0.53
N LYS A 70 -14.96 -21.41 1.56
CA LYS A 70 -15.75 -21.25 2.78
C LYS A 70 -16.46 -19.90 2.90
N ILE A 71 -16.14 -18.96 2.02
CA ILE A 71 -16.68 -17.60 2.07
C ILE A 71 -17.28 -17.23 0.70
N PRO A 72 -18.25 -16.31 0.64
CA PRO A 72 -18.64 -15.71 -0.62
C PRO A 72 -17.45 -14.98 -1.26
N ALA A 73 -17.40 -14.90 -2.60
CA ALA A 73 -16.31 -14.23 -3.32
C ALA A 73 -16.09 -12.80 -2.79
N PRO A 74 -14.86 -12.43 -2.38
CA PRO A 74 -14.56 -11.07 -1.93
C PRO A 74 -14.56 -10.10 -3.12
N ASP A 75 -14.77 -8.79 -2.85
CA ASP A 75 -14.64 -7.76 -3.87
C ASP A 75 -13.19 -7.63 -4.35
N TYR A 76 -12.24 -7.81 -3.41
CA TYR A 76 -10.81 -7.79 -3.69
C TYR A 76 -10.06 -8.88 -2.93
N ILE A 77 -9.08 -9.49 -3.58
CA ILE A 77 -7.96 -10.17 -2.94
C ILE A 77 -6.82 -9.15 -2.88
N THR A 78 -6.35 -8.83 -1.67
CA THR A 78 -5.43 -7.70 -1.45
C THR A 78 -4.10 -8.19 -0.91
N PHE A 79 -3.02 -7.97 -1.65
CA PHE A 79 -1.68 -8.22 -1.15
C PHE A 79 -1.27 -7.10 -0.20
N SER A 80 -1.14 -7.45 1.06
CA SER A 80 -0.80 -6.58 2.18
C SER A 80 -0.36 -7.45 3.36
N GLY A 81 -0.12 -6.88 4.52
CA GLY A 81 0.15 -7.67 5.72
C GLY A 81 1.31 -7.13 6.55
N ALA A 82 2.20 -8.02 7.00
CA ALA A 82 3.25 -7.67 7.95
C ALA A 82 4.37 -6.80 7.36
N GLY A 83 4.60 -6.84 6.05
CA GLY A 83 5.69 -6.10 5.41
C GLY A 83 5.39 -5.72 3.95
N GLU A 84 6.42 -5.67 3.10
CA GLU A 84 6.31 -5.26 1.70
C GLU A 84 6.07 -6.47 0.77
N PRO A 85 4.88 -6.59 0.15
CA PRO A 85 4.54 -7.75 -0.67
C PRO A 85 5.43 -7.94 -1.91
N THR A 86 5.93 -6.85 -2.51
CA THR A 86 6.78 -6.90 -3.71
C THR A 86 8.15 -7.52 -3.48
N LEU A 87 8.55 -7.71 -2.22
CA LEU A 87 9.75 -8.48 -1.86
C LEU A 87 9.61 -9.97 -2.21
N ASN A 88 8.38 -10.52 -2.22
CA ASN A 88 8.20 -11.92 -2.61
C ASN A 88 8.31 -12.08 -4.13
N SER A 89 9.30 -12.85 -4.58
CA SER A 89 9.57 -13.09 -6.01
C SER A 89 8.48 -13.90 -6.71
N GLY A 90 7.60 -14.55 -5.97
CA GLY A 90 6.48 -15.33 -6.52
C GLY A 90 5.18 -14.55 -6.70
N ILE A 91 5.16 -13.22 -6.43
CA ILE A 91 3.94 -12.40 -6.51
C ILE A 91 3.27 -12.48 -7.88
N GLY A 92 4.03 -12.44 -8.97
CA GLY A 92 3.49 -12.55 -10.33
C GLY A 92 2.83 -13.90 -10.61
N LYS A 93 3.39 -15.02 -10.09
CA LYS A 93 2.78 -16.35 -10.19
C LYS A 93 1.43 -16.37 -9.48
N LEU A 94 1.32 -15.77 -8.30
CA LEU A 94 0.07 -15.72 -7.55
C LEU A 94 -0.98 -14.85 -8.23
N ILE A 95 -0.60 -13.68 -8.76
CA ILE A 95 -1.51 -12.82 -9.54
C ILE A 95 -2.08 -13.60 -10.73
N ALA A 96 -1.22 -14.21 -11.54
CA ALA A 96 -1.63 -14.98 -12.70
C ALA A 96 -2.56 -16.15 -12.31
N TYR A 97 -2.27 -16.82 -11.19
CA TYR A 97 -3.13 -17.87 -10.66
C TYR A 97 -4.53 -17.35 -10.32
N ILE A 98 -4.63 -16.27 -9.55
CA ILE A 98 -5.92 -15.68 -9.16
C ILE A 98 -6.71 -15.23 -10.38
N LYS A 99 -6.08 -14.51 -11.31
CA LYS A 99 -6.76 -14.02 -12.53
C LYS A 99 -7.27 -15.14 -13.41
N LYS A 100 -6.63 -16.31 -13.38
CA LYS A 100 -7.05 -17.49 -14.14
C LYS A 100 -8.17 -18.27 -13.47
N HIS A 101 -8.11 -18.44 -12.14
CA HIS A 101 -9.00 -19.35 -11.41
C HIS A 101 -10.15 -18.64 -10.68
N HIS A 102 -9.98 -17.34 -10.37
CA HIS A 102 -10.98 -16.50 -9.69
C HIS A 102 -11.15 -15.15 -10.41
N PRO A 103 -11.56 -15.16 -11.72
CA PRO A 103 -11.69 -13.93 -12.50
C PRO A 103 -12.73 -12.94 -11.96
N GLU A 104 -13.66 -13.43 -11.13
CA GLU A 104 -14.66 -12.62 -10.42
C GLU A 104 -14.05 -11.77 -9.29
N CYS A 105 -12.88 -12.15 -8.77
CA CYS A 105 -12.18 -11.41 -7.72
C CYS A 105 -11.21 -10.40 -8.32
N ARG A 106 -11.33 -9.14 -7.95
CA ARG A 106 -10.33 -8.13 -8.29
C ARG A 106 -9.09 -8.31 -7.42
N VAL A 107 -7.91 -8.00 -7.95
CA VAL A 107 -6.63 -8.11 -7.25
C VAL A 107 -6.05 -6.73 -7.00
N CYS A 108 -5.75 -6.42 -5.74
CA CYS A 108 -5.16 -5.16 -5.32
C CYS A 108 -3.82 -5.39 -4.62
N LEU A 109 -2.87 -4.50 -4.87
CA LEU A 109 -1.58 -4.47 -4.17
C LEU A 109 -1.46 -3.18 -3.36
N LEU A 110 -1.20 -3.31 -2.05
CA LEU A 110 -0.71 -2.23 -1.20
C LEU A 110 0.82 -2.33 -1.13
N THR A 111 1.53 -1.26 -1.47
CA THR A 111 3.00 -1.29 -1.55
C THR A 111 3.62 0.05 -1.13
N ASN A 112 4.83 0.01 -0.60
CA ASN A 112 5.60 1.23 -0.35
C ASN A 112 6.23 1.84 -1.61
N GLY A 113 6.15 1.16 -2.76
CA GLY A 113 6.58 1.68 -4.06
C GLY A 113 8.08 1.57 -4.39
N LEU A 114 8.94 1.23 -3.43
CA LEU A 114 10.39 1.27 -3.64
C LEU A 114 10.91 0.33 -4.73
N LEU A 115 10.24 -0.80 -4.95
CA LEU A 115 10.64 -1.77 -5.97
C LEU A 115 9.94 -1.57 -7.32
N LEU A 116 9.04 -0.59 -7.45
CA LEU A 116 8.24 -0.39 -8.66
C LEU A 116 9.05 0.10 -9.88
N GLY A 117 10.32 0.49 -9.69
CA GLY A 117 11.25 0.79 -10.79
C GLY A 117 11.81 -0.44 -11.50
N ASP A 118 11.68 -1.63 -10.93
CA ASP A 118 12.12 -2.88 -11.54
C ASP A 118 11.18 -3.29 -12.69
N LEU A 119 11.70 -3.31 -13.92
CA LEU A 119 10.93 -3.61 -15.13
C LEU A 119 10.38 -5.05 -15.14
N GLN A 120 11.06 -5.99 -14.48
CA GLN A 120 10.54 -7.36 -14.37
C GLN A 120 9.36 -7.40 -13.42
N LEU A 121 9.44 -6.74 -12.27
CA LEU A 121 8.34 -6.60 -11.33
C LEU A 121 7.14 -5.88 -11.99
N GLN A 122 7.37 -4.83 -12.77
CA GLN A 122 6.30 -4.14 -13.50
C GLN A 122 5.50 -5.10 -14.41
N LYS A 123 6.18 -6.01 -15.12
CA LYS A 123 5.52 -7.05 -15.95
C LYS A 123 4.72 -8.02 -15.09
N GLU A 124 5.25 -8.42 -13.93
CA GLU A 124 4.57 -9.31 -12.99
C GLU A 124 3.28 -8.68 -12.43
N LEU A 125 3.27 -7.36 -12.24
CA LEU A 125 2.15 -6.61 -11.67
C LEU A 125 1.12 -6.14 -12.72
N ALA A 126 1.37 -6.32 -14.01
CA ALA A 126 0.53 -5.77 -15.08
C ALA A 126 -0.91 -6.33 -15.12
N GLN A 127 -1.18 -7.45 -14.44
CA GLN A 127 -2.52 -8.05 -14.35
C GLN A 127 -3.31 -7.65 -13.08
N LEU A 128 -2.77 -6.77 -12.25
CA LEU A 128 -3.51 -6.20 -11.13
C LEU A 128 -4.71 -5.37 -11.62
N ASP A 129 -5.77 -5.34 -10.84
CA ASP A 129 -6.90 -4.42 -11.09
C ASP A 129 -6.65 -3.05 -10.46
N MET A 130 -5.90 -3.01 -9.35
CA MET A 130 -5.53 -1.78 -8.65
C MET A 130 -4.20 -1.92 -7.93
N ILE A 131 -3.45 -0.83 -7.92
CA ILE A 131 -2.27 -0.68 -7.06
C ILE A 131 -2.44 0.55 -6.17
N ILE A 132 -2.04 0.43 -4.90
CA ILE A 132 -2.08 1.52 -3.92
C ILE A 132 -0.67 1.71 -3.37
N PRO A 133 0.19 2.46 -4.09
CA PRO A 133 1.51 2.81 -3.59
C PRO A 133 1.45 3.98 -2.60
N SER A 134 2.39 4.02 -1.65
CA SER A 134 2.50 5.09 -0.65
C SER A 134 3.51 6.17 -1.06
N LEU A 135 3.16 7.43 -0.79
CA LEU A 135 4.03 8.61 -0.89
C LEU A 135 3.79 9.51 0.32
N ASP A 136 4.47 9.23 1.43
CA ASP A 136 4.16 9.87 2.73
C ASP A 136 5.01 11.10 3.03
N ALA A 137 5.88 11.49 2.11
CA ALA A 137 6.79 12.60 2.29
C ALA A 137 6.82 13.50 1.05
N SER A 138 7.00 14.78 1.26
CA SER A 138 7.12 15.79 0.22
C SER A 138 8.56 16.30 0.04
N CYS A 139 9.45 15.98 0.97
CA CYS A 139 10.89 16.26 0.92
C CYS A 139 11.68 15.16 1.63
N GLU A 140 13.00 15.13 1.39
CA GLU A 140 13.88 14.08 1.93
C GLU A 140 13.87 14.04 3.47
N GLN A 141 13.81 15.19 4.14
CA GLN A 141 13.77 15.24 5.59
C GLN A 141 12.52 14.56 6.17
N GLU A 142 11.35 14.80 5.57
CA GLU A 142 10.10 14.13 5.93
C GLU A 142 10.21 12.62 5.68
N TYR A 143 10.78 12.22 4.52
CA TYR A 143 10.95 10.81 4.13
C TYR A 143 11.81 10.03 5.12
N LEU A 144 12.97 10.58 5.47
CA LEU A 144 13.87 9.97 6.45
C LEU A 144 13.23 9.85 7.84
N TYR A 145 12.43 10.83 8.24
CA TYR A 145 11.76 10.80 9.54
C TYR A 145 10.57 9.85 9.57
N ILE A 146 9.67 9.93 8.58
CA ILE A 146 8.41 9.16 8.54
C ILE A 146 8.67 7.71 8.14
N ASN A 147 9.39 7.50 7.03
CA ASN A 147 9.49 6.19 6.40
C ASN A 147 10.72 5.39 6.83
N ARG A 148 11.78 6.03 7.32
CA ARG A 148 13.03 5.40 7.78
C ARG A 148 13.51 4.34 6.81
N PRO A 149 13.90 4.73 5.58
CA PRO A 149 14.15 3.81 4.48
C PRO A 149 15.44 2.99 4.66
N TYR A 150 15.53 1.90 3.88
CA TYR A 150 16.76 1.15 3.69
C TYR A 150 17.89 2.09 3.23
N PRO A 151 19.13 1.92 3.72
CA PRO A 151 20.24 2.80 3.38
C PRO A 151 20.44 2.99 1.86
N GLY A 152 20.50 4.22 1.41
CA GLY A 152 20.66 4.59 0.01
C GLY A 152 19.36 4.76 -0.78
N GLU A 153 18.20 4.47 -0.17
CA GLU A 153 16.90 4.78 -0.77
C GLU A 153 16.47 6.22 -0.40
N THR A 154 16.06 6.99 -1.43
CA THR A 154 15.71 8.40 -1.31
C THR A 154 14.29 8.67 -1.80
N LEU A 155 13.71 9.79 -1.40
CA LEU A 155 12.41 10.23 -1.91
C LEU A 155 12.44 10.42 -3.44
N GLU A 156 13.54 10.92 -3.97
CA GLU A 156 13.72 11.11 -5.43
C GLU A 156 13.63 9.77 -6.18
N LYS A 157 14.29 8.71 -5.67
CA LYS A 157 14.19 7.36 -6.24
C LYS A 157 12.77 6.82 -6.14
N LEU A 158 12.11 6.99 -5.00
CA LEU A 158 10.72 6.57 -4.83
C LEU A 158 9.81 7.26 -5.86
N ALA A 159 9.90 8.58 -5.99
CA ALA A 159 9.11 9.33 -6.97
C ALA A 159 9.40 8.88 -8.41
N ALA A 160 10.67 8.66 -8.76
CA ALA A 160 11.06 8.13 -10.07
C ALA A 160 10.48 6.74 -10.35
N ASN A 161 10.48 5.85 -9.35
CA ASN A 161 9.90 4.50 -9.45
C ASN A 161 8.38 4.55 -9.68
N LEU A 162 7.66 5.43 -8.97
CA LEU A 162 6.22 5.63 -9.14
C LEU A 162 5.90 6.17 -10.54
N CYS A 163 6.65 7.16 -11.02
CA CYS A 163 6.52 7.69 -12.38
C CYS A 163 6.79 6.62 -13.45
N SER A 164 7.87 5.83 -13.28
CA SER A 164 8.22 4.73 -14.19
C SER A 164 7.10 3.69 -14.26
N PHE A 165 6.58 3.28 -13.12
CA PHE A 165 5.46 2.31 -13.07
C PHE A 165 4.23 2.88 -13.80
N ARG A 166 3.86 4.12 -13.50
CA ARG A 166 2.69 4.77 -14.12
C ARG A 166 2.80 4.88 -15.65
N GLN A 167 4.01 5.11 -16.16
CA GLN A 167 4.27 5.22 -17.60
C GLN A 167 4.23 3.87 -18.32
N ASN A 168 4.67 2.80 -17.65
CA ASN A 168 4.88 1.50 -18.27
C ASN A 168 3.73 0.52 -18.05
N VAL A 169 2.87 0.73 -17.04
CA VAL A 169 1.86 -0.24 -16.62
C VAL A 169 0.48 0.42 -16.52
N ALA A 170 -0.48 -0.11 -17.29
CA ALA A 170 -1.84 0.42 -17.35
C ALA A 170 -2.74 -0.20 -16.24
N VAL A 171 -2.32 -0.09 -14.99
CA VAL A 171 -3.09 -0.52 -13.81
C VAL A 171 -3.66 0.71 -13.12
N LYS A 172 -4.90 0.64 -12.61
CA LYS A 172 -5.50 1.73 -11.84
C LYS A 172 -4.66 2.03 -10.60
N MET A 173 -4.12 3.25 -10.50
CA MET A 173 -3.25 3.67 -9.40
C MET A 173 -3.97 4.62 -8.46
N ALA A 174 -4.13 4.22 -7.19
CA ALA A 174 -4.59 5.10 -6.12
C ALA A 174 -3.39 5.45 -5.23
N LEU A 175 -2.84 6.66 -5.37
CA LEU A 175 -1.68 7.08 -4.57
C LEU A 175 -2.11 7.35 -3.12
N GLU A 176 -1.56 6.59 -2.18
CA GLU A 176 -1.81 6.81 -0.75
C GLU A 176 -0.82 7.82 -0.17
N ILE A 177 -1.34 8.81 0.57
CA ILE A 177 -0.55 9.80 1.30
C ILE A 177 -0.97 9.74 2.77
N PHE A 178 -0.04 9.40 3.66
CA PHE A 178 -0.28 9.39 5.09
C PHE A 178 0.15 10.71 5.73
N ILE A 179 -0.80 11.43 6.31
CA ILE A 179 -0.56 12.73 6.93
C ILE A 179 -0.18 12.56 8.40
N VAL A 180 0.99 13.07 8.77
CA VAL A 180 1.55 13.09 10.13
C VAL A 180 1.62 14.53 10.60
N PRO A 181 0.75 14.96 11.53
CA PRO A 181 0.72 16.34 12.04
C PRO A 181 2.06 16.81 12.58
N GLY A 182 2.44 18.05 12.20
CA GLY A 182 3.70 18.67 12.59
C GLY A 182 4.93 18.14 11.83
N VAL A 183 4.74 17.25 10.85
CA VAL A 183 5.84 16.70 10.04
C VAL A 183 5.65 17.02 8.56
N ASN A 184 4.60 16.52 7.94
CA ASN A 184 4.35 16.67 6.50
C ASN A 184 3.04 17.43 6.18
N ASP A 185 2.49 18.18 7.14
CA ASP A 185 1.19 18.85 7.03
C ASP A 185 1.27 20.37 6.84
N SER A 186 2.48 20.93 6.62
CA SER A 186 2.67 22.36 6.37
C SER A 186 2.19 22.77 4.98
N ASP A 187 1.94 24.07 4.79
CA ASP A 187 1.59 24.65 3.48
C ASP A 187 2.66 24.38 2.43
N ASP A 188 3.91 24.39 2.82
CA ASP A 188 5.02 24.09 1.91
C ASP A 188 5.10 22.60 1.59
N SER A 189 4.76 21.71 2.55
CA SER A 189 4.60 20.28 2.27
C SER A 189 3.49 20.04 1.25
N ILE A 190 2.33 20.68 1.40
CA ILE A 190 1.21 20.57 0.45
C ILE A 190 1.64 20.99 -0.96
N LYS A 191 2.36 22.12 -1.11
CA LYS A 191 2.87 22.59 -2.41
C LYS A 191 3.86 21.61 -3.03
N ARG A 192 4.73 21.00 -2.22
CA ARG A 192 5.68 19.98 -2.70
C ARG A 192 4.95 18.69 -3.10
N PHE A 193 3.98 18.23 -2.29
CA PHE A 193 3.10 17.11 -2.66
C PHE A 193 2.39 17.37 -3.97
N PHE A 194 1.82 18.56 -4.17
CA PHE A 194 1.15 18.91 -5.43
C PHE A 194 2.07 18.68 -6.64
N LYS A 195 3.34 19.11 -6.57
CA LYS A 195 4.32 18.89 -7.64
C LYS A 195 4.62 17.42 -7.88
N LEU A 196 4.88 16.66 -6.81
CA LEU A 196 5.19 15.22 -6.89
C LEU A 196 3.99 14.43 -7.44
N VAL A 197 2.80 14.67 -6.91
CA VAL A 197 1.56 14.00 -7.33
C VAL A 197 1.21 14.33 -8.78
N SER A 198 1.40 15.59 -9.20
CA SER A 198 1.22 16.00 -10.60
C SER A 198 2.16 15.25 -11.54
N SER A 199 3.42 15.03 -11.15
CA SER A 199 4.38 14.29 -11.99
C SER A 199 4.09 12.79 -12.06
N ILE A 200 3.55 12.20 -10.99
CA ILE A 200 3.13 10.78 -10.94
C ILE A 200 1.83 10.57 -11.71
N SER A 201 0.91 11.53 -11.64
CA SER A 201 -0.41 11.50 -12.31
C SER A 201 -1.22 10.24 -11.99
N PRO A 202 -1.59 10.01 -10.70
CA PRO A 202 -2.40 8.87 -10.30
C PRO A 202 -3.85 9.01 -10.78
N ASP A 203 -4.61 7.90 -10.80
CA ASP A 203 -6.04 7.93 -11.10
C ASP A 203 -6.88 8.38 -9.90
N LEU A 204 -6.39 8.11 -8.68
CA LEU A 204 -7.04 8.48 -7.42
C LEU A 204 -5.98 8.88 -6.39
N ILE A 205 -6.40 9.65 -5.39
CA ILE A 205 -5.57 10.00 -4.23
C ILE A 205 -6.29 9.56 -2.97
N HIS A 206 -5.61 8.77 -2.15
CA HIS A 206 -6.08 8.32 -0.86
C HIS A 206 -5.33 9.07 0.25
N LEU A 207 -6.02 9.95 0.94
CA LEU A 207 -5.48 10.68 2.09
C LEU A 207 -5.79 9.90 3.36
N ASN A 208 -4.77 9.51 4.07
CA ASN A 208 -4.87 8.72 5.29
C ASN A 208 -4.18 9.42 6.47
N THR A 209 -4.60 9.11 7.67
CA THR A 209 -3.97 9.55 8.91
C THR A 209 -4.12 8.47 9.97
N LEU A 210 -3.53 8.67 11.15
CA LEU A 210 -3.51 7.67 12.21
C LEU A 210 -4.93 7.26 12.64
N ASP A 211 -5.25 5.99 12.49
CA ASP A 211 -6.50 5.36 12.93
C ASP A 211 -6.24 4.37 14.08
N ARG A 212 -5.09 3.71 14.04
CA ARG A 212 -4.63 2.76 15.04
C ARG A 212 -3.21 3.07 15.48
N ARG A 213 -2.82 2.56 16.63
CA ARG A 213 -1.48 2.76 17.19
C ARG A 213 -0.40 2.23 16.25
N GLY A 214 0.53 3.11 15.86
CA GLY A 214 1.71 2.78 15.06
C GLY A 214 2.92 2.36 15.90
N VAL A 215 4.12 2.55 15.34
CA VAL A 215 5.41 2.31 16.01
C VAL A 215 5.64 3.33 17.11
N LEU A 216 5.42 4.62 16.84
CA LEU A 216 5.57 5.68 17.81
C LEU A 216 4.25 5.96 18.55
N ASP A 217 4.30 5.97 19.87
CA ASP A 217 3.12 6.13 20.74
C ASP A 217 2.58 7.57 20.79
N ASN A 218 3.40 8.55 20.44
CA ASN A 218 3.06 9.98 20.50
C ASN A 218 2.40 10.52 19.23
N LEU A 219 2.22 9.70 18.20
CA LEU A 219 1.53 10.12 16.99
C LEU A 219 0.05 10.41 17.28
N ARG A 220 -0.49 11.37 16.53
CA ARG A 220 -1.90 11.77 16.61
C ARG A 220 -2.48 11.80 15.19
N PRO A 221 -3.80 11.59 15.02
CA PRO A 221 -4.46 11.80 13.75
C PRO A 221 -4.40 13.29 13.35
N ALA A 222 -4.34 13.52 12.04
CA ALA A 222 -4.49 14.88 11.49
C ALA A 222 -5.92 15.40 11.70
N SER A 223 -6.05 16.73 11.85
CA SER A 223 -7.37 17.35 12.02
C SER A 223 -8.23 17.23 10.75
N PRO A 224 -9.56 17.25 10.87
CA PRO A 224 -10.46 17.29 9.72
C PRO A 224 -10.14 18.45 8.77
N GLU A 225 -9.76 19.61 9.29
CA GLU A 225 -9.41 20.80 8.52
C GLU A 225 -8.14 20.58 7.71
N THR A 226 -7.11 19.95 8.31
CA THR A 226 -5.87 19.58 7.61
C THR A 226 -6.17 18.61 6.48
N MET A 227 -6.94 17.56 6.77
CA MET A 227 -7.31 16.55 5.76
C MET A 227 -8.13 17.16 4.61
N ALA A 228 -9.08 18.04 4.92
CA ALA A 228 -9.88 18.73 3.93
C ALA A 228 -9.03 19.66 3.05
N LYS A 229 -8.03 20.34 3.63
CA LYS A 229 -7.09 21.18 2.89
C LYS A 229 -6.27 20.38 1.88
N PHE A 230 -5.72 19.23 2.30
CA PHE A 230 -5.04 18.31 1.39
C PHE A 230 -5.96 17.82 0.27
N ALA A 231 -7.18 17.40 0.62
CA ALA A 231 -8.15 16.92 -0.36
C ALA A 231 -8.53 18.00 -1.38
N SER A 232 -8.68 19.25 -0.93
CA SER A 232 -8.97 20.37 -1.82
C SER A 232 -7.85 20.64 -2.81
N VAL A 233 -6.61 20.74 -2.33
CA VAL A 233 -5.46 21.08 -3.19
C VAL A 233 -5.09 19.93 -4.11
N LEU A 234 -4.96 18.71 -3.59
CA LEU A 234 -4.58 17.55 -4.40
C LEU A 234 -5.73 17.07 -5.30
N GLY A 235 -6.97 17.37 -4.92
CA GLY A 235 -8.17 17.11 -5.72
C GLY A 235 -8.20 17.83 -7.07
N GLU A 236 -7.38 18.86 -7.27
CA GLU A 236 -7.17 19.50 -8.57
C GLU A 236 -6.43 18.60 -9.57
N ILE A 237 -5.71 17.57 -9.09
CA ILE A 237 -4.93 16.63 -9.93
C ILE A 237 -5.77 15.39 -10.24
N ALA A 238 -6.35 14.76 -9.21
CA ALA A 238 -7.16 13.56 -9.31
C ALA A 238 -8.16 13.49 -8.14
N PRO A 239 -9.28 12.76 -8.26
CA PRO A 239 -10.22 12.58 -7.16
C PRO A 239 -9.54 12.15 -5.87
N ALA A 240 -9.67 12.97 -4.81
CA ALA A 240 -9.03 12.76 -3.52
C ALA A 240 -10.05 12.33 -2.45
N PHE A 241 -9.77 11.24 -1.75
CA PHE A 241 -10.64 10.66 -0.74
C PHE A 241 -9.93 10.60 0.61
N ILE A 242 -10.64 10.97 1.68
CA ILE A 242 -10.13 10.98 3.04
C ILE A 242 -10.51 9.66 3.71
N PHE A 243 -9.51 8.98 4.32
CA PHE A 243 -9.67 7.80 5.15
C PHE A 243 -9.07 8.08 6.53
N GLY A 244 -9.56 7.39 7.56
CA GLY A 244 -9.14 7.62 8.94
C GLY A 244 -10.34 7.87 9.85
N PRO A 245 -10.13 8.18 11.15
CA PRO A 245 -11.20 8.35 12.13
C PRO A 245 -12.10 9.56 11.86
N THR A 246 -11.64 10.51 11.05
CA THR A 246 -12.36 11.74 10.68
C THR A 246 -13.06 11.65 9.33
N ALA A 247 -13.02 10.51 8.65
CA ALA A 247 -13.63 10.33 7.34
C ALA A 247 -15.17 10.33 7.43
N VAL A 248 -15.82 11.11 6.57
CA VAL A 248 -17.26 10.94 6.30
C VAL A 248 -17.42 9.59 5.58
N PRO A 249 -18.41 8.76 5.94
CA PRO A 249 -18.63 7.50 5.26
C PRO A 249 -18.81 7.69 3.75
N HIS A 250 -17.93 7.14 2.96
CA HIS A 250 -18.08 7.09 1.50
C HIS A 250 -18.59 5.71 1.10
N THR A 251 -19.54 5.67 0.16
CA THR A 251 -19.90 4.42 -0.51
C THR A 251 -18.69 3.90 -1.29
N PRO A 252 -18.35 2.59 -1.20
CA PRO A 252 -17.27 2.00 -2.00
C PRO A 252 -17.49 2.29 -3.48
N HIS A 253 -16.42 2.63 -4.19
CA HIS A 253 -16.47 2.85 -5.62
C HIS A 253 -16.77 1.55 -6.35
N ASN A 254 -18.04 1.32 -6.67
CA ASN A 254 -18.48 0.37 -7.68
C ASN A 254 -18.43 1.09 -9.03
N GLY A 255 -17.32 0.93 -9.76
CA GLY A 255 -17.11 1.44 -11.09
C GLY A 255 -15.86 0.87 -11.71
#